data_7054ecb5129211a30600293148cda264
#
_entry.id   7054ecb5129211a30600293148cda264
#
_cell.length_a   1.000
_cell.length_b   1.000
_cell.length_c   1.000
_cell.angle_alpha   90.00
_cell.angle_beta   90.00
_cell.angle_gamma   90.00
#
_symmetry.space_group_name_H-M   'P 1'
#
loop_
_entity.id
_entity.type
_entity.pdbx_description
1 polymer ?
#
loop_
_entity_poly.entity_id
_entity_poly.type
_entity_poly.pdbx_seq_one_letter_code
_entity_poly.pdbx_strand_id
1 'polypeptide(L)'
;PVRTAVAAVGVRGAETMAFQPVRRAGMAAKWLDLTLPADTAKAPYHYPDMRARIADSPIEPAARAPALAILDLLATAEAEVHGIDITRVHFHEVGDWDSLADIVAAGAILGHFPTTTWSLGALPLGGGRVTTAHGPLPVPAPATRLLLRDLAVVDDGVAGERVTPTGAAIVKYLASARGGILGQARAGPVGMGAGTRDMAAIANVLRVAAYDDPGVTDADDLVAALACEIDDMTGEELAAAADHLRACDGVLDVSLFAGTGKKGRPVTALRLLCRPEVAAATATA
;
A
#
# COMPACT_ATOMS: atom_id res chain seq x y z
N PRO A 1 -6.62 -15.88 -13.97
CA PRO A 1 -7.30 -14.60 -13.68
C PRO A 1 -6.62 -13.44 -14.40
N VAL A 2 -5.29 -13.23 -14.23
CA VAL A 2 -4.57 -12.06 -14.80
C VAL A 2 -4.68 -11.99 -16.32
N ARG A 3 -4.31 -13.06 -17.06
CA ARG A 3 -4.38 -13.08 -18.52
C ARG A 3 -5.80 -12.80 -19.04
N THR A 4 -6.80 -13.40 -18.40
CA THR A 4 -8.22 -13.20 -18.75
C THR A 4 -8.63 -11.73 -18.58
N ALA A 5 -8.24 -11.09 -17.48
CA ALA A 5 -8.55 -9.69 -17.23
C ALA A 5 -7.85 -8.76 -18.24
N VAL A 6 -6.56 -8.97 -18.49
CA VAL A 6 -5.77 -8.17 -19.43
C VAL A 6 -6.32 -8.31 -20.86
N ALA A 7 -6.69 -9.52 -21.28
CA ALA A 7 -7.33 -9.76 -22.60
C ALA A 7 -8.71 -9.10 -22.68
N ALA A 8 -9.50 -9.13 -21.61
CA ALA A 8 -10.85 -8.55 -21.59
C ALA A 8 -10.85 -7.02 -21.73
N VAL A 9 -9.78 -6.34 -21.31
CA VAL A 9 -9.59 -4.89 -21.54
C VAL A 9 -9.11 -4.60 -22.98
N GLY A 10 -8.82 -5.63 -23.76
CA GLY A 10 -8.39 -5.51 -25.15
C GLY A 10 -6.93 -5.09 -25.31
N VAL A 11 -6.08 -5.45 -24.35
CA VAL A 11 -4.62 -5.30 -24.49
C VAL A 11 -4.13 -6.28 -25.55
N ARG A 12 -3.51 -5.76 -26.59
CA ARG A 12 -2.95 -6.60 -27.67
C ARG A 12 -1.78 -7.42 -27.14
N GLY A 13 -1.65 -8.66 -27.61
CA GLY A 13 -0.64 -9.59 -27.12
C GLY A 13 -1.01 -10.30 -25.80
N ALA A 14 -2.14 -9.99 -25.20
CA ALA A 14 -2.60 -10.66 -23.98
C ALA A 14 -2.78 -12.18 -24.17
N GLU A 15 -3.10 -12.62 -25.39
CA GLU A 15 -3.23 -14.03 -25.76
C GLU A 15 -1.91 -14.80 -25.67
N THR A 16 -0.78 -14.13 -25.92
CA THR A 16 0.58 -14.71 -25.84
C THR A 16 1.26 -14.43 -24.52
N MET A 17 0.63 -13.62 -23.65
CA MET A 17 1.17 -13.27 -22.34
C MET A 17 1.56 -14.50 -21.53
N ALA A 18 2.79 -14.55 -21.04
CA ALA A 18 3.34 -15.70 -20.32
C ALA A 18 4.21 -15.27 -19.14
N PHE A 19 4.28 -16.12 -18.12
CA PHE A 19 5.22 -15.96 -17.02
C PHE A 19 6.47 -16.81 -17.30
N GLN A 20 7.53 -16.16 -17.75
CA GLN A 20 8.79 -16.80 -18.09
C GLN A 20 9.66 -16.97 -16.83
N PRO A 21 10.23 -18.17 -16.58
CA PRO A 21 11.19 -18.34 -15.51
C PRO A 21 12.51 -17.66 -15.90
N VAL A 22 12.99 -16.77 -15.04
CA VAL A 22 14.23 -16.03 -15.25
C VAL A 22 15.09 -16.01 -13.99
N ARG A 23 16.33 -15.54 -14.12
CA ARG A 23 17.19 -15.24 -12.97
C ARG A 23 17.57 -13.76 -12.97
N ARG A 24 17.65 -13.17 -11.77
CA ARG A 24 18.16 -11.82 -11.53
C ARG A 24 19.17 -11.90 -10.37
N ALA A 25 20.41 -11.54 -10.63
CA ALA A 25 21.51 -11.69 -9.67
C ALA A 25 21.50 -13.08 -8.97
N GLY A 26 21.28 -14.15 -9.74
CA GLY A 26 21.23 -15.53 -9.24
C GLY A 26 19.89 -15.97 -8.63
N MET A 27 18.99 -15.06 -8.28
CA MET A 27 17.68 -15.39 -7.71
C MET A 27 16.69 -15.81 -8.80
N ALA A 28 15.97 -16.92 -8.56
CA ALA A 28 14.91 -17.38 -9.44
C ALA A 28 13.67 -16.48 -9.29
N ALA A 29 13.11 -16.05 -10.41
CA ALA A 29 11.92 -15.21 -10.46
C ALA A 29 11.09 -15.51 -11.71
N LYS A 30 9.89 -14.94 -11.79
CA LYS A 30 9.05 -14.98 -12.99
C LYS A 30 8.97 -13.58 -13.60
N TRP A 31 9.26 -13.49 -14.89
CA TRP A 31 9.06 -12.29 -15.67
C TRP A 31 7.76 -12.40 -16.44
N LEU A 32 6.95 -11.32 -16.38
CA LEU A 32 5.74 -11.23 -17.20
C LEU A 32 6.13 -10.79 -18.60
N ASP A 33 6.06 -11.72 -19.54
CA ASP A 33 6.29 -11.47 -20.94
C ASP A 33 4.98 -11.08 -21.62
N LEU A 34 4.89 -9.83 -22.05
CA LEU A 34 3.82 -9.29 -22.89
C LEU A 34 4.45 -8.80 -24.20
N THR A 35 4.58 -9.69 -25.16
CA THR A 35 5.10 -9.34 -26.47
C THR A 35 3.99 -8.72 -27.32
N LEU A 36 4.12 -7.43 -27.61
CA LEU A 36 3.19 -6.72 -28.48
C LEU A 36 3.46 -7.09 -29.94
N PRO A 37 2.42 -7.30 -30.77
CA PRO A 37 2.59 -7.45 -32.23
C PRO A 37 3.25 -6.22 -32.84
N ALA A 38 4.08 -6.41 -33.86
CA ALA A 38 4.86 -5.35 -34.48
C ALA A 38 4.01 -4.23 -35.17
N ASP A 39 2.78 -4.55 -35.51
CA ASP A 39 1.79 -3.65 -36.09
C ASP A 39 0.84 -3.02 -35.09
N THR A 40 1.16 -3.18 -33.78
CA THR A 40 0.28 -2.71 -32.71
C THR A 40 0.16 -1.19 -32.76
N ALA A 41 -1.07 -0.72 -32.92
CA ALA A 41 -1.39 0.71 -32.77
C ALA A 41 -1.02 1.15 -31.34
N LYS A 42 -0.60 2.41 -31.21
CA LYS A 42 -0.31 3.00 -29.91
C LYS A 42 -1.48 2.82 -28.94
N ALA A 43 -1.17 2.61 -27.67
CA ALA A 43 -2.18 2.57 -26.62
C ALA A 43 -2.92 3.92 -26.54
N PRO A 44 -4.12 3.96 -25.99
CA PRO A 44 -4.77 5.22 -25.66
C PRO A 44 -3.97 5.90 -24.55
N TYR A 45 -3.29 6.99 -24.88
CA TYR A 45 -2.48 7.74 -23.90
C TYR A 45 -3.31 8.68 -23.02
N HIS A 46 -4.54 8.95 -23.41
CA HIS A 46 -5.47 9.78 -22.65
C HIS A 46 -6.03 9.04 -21.45
N TYR A 47 -5.96 9.67 -20.28
CA TYR A 47 -6.57 9.12 -19.07
C TYR A 47 -8.06 8.77 -19.24
N PRO A 48 -8.94 9.66 -19.80
CA PRO A 48 -10.35 9.29 -19.99
C PRO A 48 -10.56 8.06 -20.86
N ASP A 49 -9.75 7.88 -21.91
CA ASP A 49 -9.86 6.73 -22.82
C ASP A 49 -9.40 5.44 -22.14
N MET A 50 -8.30 5.49 -21.40
CA MET A 50 -7.82 4.34 -20.62
C MET A 50 -8.82 3.95 -19.53
N ARG A 51 -9.38 4.96 -18.86
CA ARG A 51 -10.37 4.77 -17.80
C ARG A 51 -11.66 4.14 -18.37
N ALA A 52 -12.18 4.66 -19.47
CA ALA A 52 -13.35 4.11 -20.15
C ALA A 52 -13.11 2.65 -20.58
N ARG A 53 -11.93 2.38 -21.16
CA ARG A 53 -11.55 1.03 -21.57
C ARG A 53 -11.58 0.01 -20.42
N ILE A 54 -11.12 0.38 -19.23
CA ILE A 54 -11.24 -0.49 -18.06
C ILE A 54 -12.69 -0.56 -17.59
N ALA A 55 -13.40 0.56 -17.50
CA ALA A 55 -14.76 0.66 -16.99
C ALA A 55 -15.77 -0.15 -17.81
N ASP A 56 -15.66 -0.07 -19.14
CA ASP A 56 -16.59 -0.70 -20.07
C ASP A 56 -16.22 -2.15 -20.41
N SER A 57 -15.04 -2.61 -19.94
CA SER A 57 -14.59 -3.97 -20.22
C SER A 57 -15.37 -5.03 -19.40
N PRO A 58 -15.46 -6.28 -19.87
CA PRO A 58 -16.14 -7.36 -19.17
C PRO A 58 -15.29 -8.01 -18.06
N ILE A 59 -14.40 -7.25 -17.42
CA ILE A 59 -13.65 -7.75 -16.25
C ILE A 59 -14.53 -7.78 -15.01
N GLU A 60 -14.22 -8.70 -14.09
CA GLU A 60 -14.93 -8.85 -12.83
C GLU A 60 -14.96 -7.53 -12.03
N PRO A 61 -16.10 -7.16 -11.41
CA PRO A 61 -16.19 -5.93 -10.62
C PRO A 61 -15.12 -5.82 -9.52
N ALA A 62 -14.78 -6.94 -8.89
CA ALA A 62 -13.74 -7.01 -7.85
C ALA A 62 -12.33 -6.67 -8.38
N ALA A 63 -12.06 -6.91 -9.67
CA ALA A 63 -10.81 -6.55 -10.33
C ALA A 63 -10.86 -5.13 -10.92
N ARG A 64 -12.05 -4.72 -11.42
CA ARG A 64 -12.26 -3.42 -12.05
C ARG A 64 -12.05 -2.25 -11.08
N ALA A 65 -12.64 -2.33 -9.90
CA ALA A 65 -12.57 -1.25 -8.91
C ALA A 65 -11.14 -0.89 -8.52
N PRO A 66 -10.27 -1.84 -8.10
CA PRO A 66 -8.89 -1.51 -7.81
C PRO A 66 -8.09 -1.06 -9.04
N ALA A 67 -8.34 -1.62 -10.24
CA ALA A 67 -7.66 -1.17 -11.46
C ALA A 67 -7.98 0.29 -11.79
N LEU A 68 -9.24 0.71 -11.70
CA LEU A 68 -9.64 2.10 -11.88
C LEU A 68 -9.02 3.01 -10.81
N ALA A 69 -9.05 2.61 -9.55
CA ALA A 69 -8.48 3.40 -8.47
C ALA A 69 -6.95 3.61 -8.62
N ILE A 70 -6.22 2.58 -9.07
CA ILE A 70 -4.77 2.69 -9.36
C ILE A 70 -4.53 3.66 -10.52
N LEU A 71 -5.31 3.55 -11.61
CA LEU A 71 -5.21 4.47 -12.73
C LEU A 71 -5.53 5.91 -12.33
N ASP A 72 -6.57 6.11 -11.50
CA ASP A 72 -7.00 7.42 -11.01
C ASP A 72 -5.91 8.07 -10.13
N LEU A 73 -5.22 7.30 -9.27
CA LEU A 73 -4.07 7.76 -8.49
C LEU A 73 -2.92 8.22 -9.39
N LEU A 74 -2.59 7.44 -10.39
CA LEU A 74 -1.53 7.77 -11.34
C LEU A 74 -1.87 9.05 -12.12
N ALA A 75 -3.10 9.15 -12.63
CA ALA A 75 -3.56 10.32 -13.39
C ALA A 75 -3.62 11.59 -12.51
N THR A 76 -4.00 11.45 -11.24
CA THR A 76 -3.99 12.57 -10.29
C THR A 76 -2.58 13.10 -10.07
N ALA A 77 -1.60 12.21 -9.89
CA ALA A 77 -0.20 12.61 -9.75
C ALA A 77 0.35 13.31 -11.00
N GLU A 78 0.04 12.81 -12.18
CA GLU A 78 0.42 13.44 -13.45
C GLU A 78 -0.26 14.81 -13.63
N ALA A 79 -1.56 14.93 -13.30
CA ALA A 79 -2.29 16.19 -13.33
C ALA A 79 -1.64 17.25 -12.42
N GLU A 80 -1.24 16.85 -11.20
CA GLU A 80 -0.55 17.73 -10.25
C GLU A 80 0.82 18.18 -10.78
N VAL A 81 1.61 17.25 -11.35
CA VAL A 81 2.93 17.56 -11.93
C VAL A 81 2.81 18.56 -13.07
N HIS A 82 1.81 18.41 -13.94
CA HIS A 82 1.62 19.25 -15.10
C HIS A 82 0.75 20.49 -14.87
N GLY A 83 0.13 20.62 -13.71
CA GLY A 83 -0.76 21.74 -13.39
C GLY A 83 -1.99 21.81 -14.29
N ILE A 84 -2.55 20.65 -14.68
CA ILE A 84 -3.69 20.54 -15.60
C ILE A 84 -4.85 19.79 -14.92
N ASP A 85 -6.05 19.92 -15.52
CA ASP A 85 -7.19 19.10 -15.12
C ASP A 85 -6.93 17.61 -15.45
N ILE A 86 -7.38 16.71 -14.58
CA ILE A 86 -7.17 15.26 -14.72
C ILE A 86 -7.72 14.72 -16.06
N THR A 87 -8.81 15.28 -16.57
CA THR A 87 -9.39 14.87 -17.85
C THR A 87 -8.53 15.23 -19.07
N ARG A 88 -7.51 16.06 -18.87
CA ARG A 88 -6.53 16.46 -19.88
C ARG A 88 -5.21 15.72 -19.79
N VAL A 89 -5.09 14.79 -18.84
CA VAL A 89 -3.85 14.02 -18.67
C VAL A 89 -3.60 13.13 -19.88
N HIS A 90 -2.41 13.31 -20.42
CA HIS A 90 -1.78 12.41 -21.39
C HIS A 90 -0.60 11.74 -20.74
N PHE A 91 -0.58 10.45 -20.72
CA PHE A 91 0.56 9.69 -20.19
C PHE A 91 1.67 9.65 -21.24
N HIS A 92 2.80 10.27 -20.96
CA HIS A 92 3.96 10.29 -21.84
C HIS A 92 4.94 9.15 -21.55
N GLU A 93 5.02 8.72 -20.30
CA GLU A 93 5.97 7.72 -19.79
C GLU A 93 5.30 6.38 -19.46
N VAL A 94 4.00 6.38 -19.24
CA VAL A 94 3.21 5.23 -18.74
C VAL A 94 2.01 4.90 -19.64
N GLY A 95 1.98 5.43 -20.86
CA GLY A 95 0.84 5.28 -21.76
C GLY A 95 0.87 4.04 -22.64
N ASP A 96 1.83 3.15 -22.46
CA ASP A 96 1.96 1.94 -23.26
C ASP A 96 1.00 0.82 -22.83
N TRP A 97 0.79 -0.13 -23.72
CA TRP A 97 -0.05 -1.30 -23.46
C TRP A 97 0.41 -2.13 -22.27
N ASP A 98 1.71 -2.15 -21.96
CA ASP A 98 2.28 -2.83 -20.80
C ASP A 98 1.87 -2.17 -19.49
N SER A 99 1.86 -0.84 -19.43
CA SER A 99 1.36 -0.11 -18.24
C SER A 99 -0.12 -0.36 -17.98
N LEU A 100 -0.95 -0.37 -19.03
CA LEU A 100 -2.36 -0.73 -18.92
C LEU A 100 -2.51 -2.18 -18.44
N ALA A 101 -1.71 -3.09 -19.02
CA ALA A 101 -1.69 -4.50 -18.60
C ALA A 101 -1.29 -4.67 -17.14
N ASP A 102 -0.27 -3.95 -16.67
CA ASP A 102 0.20 -3.98 -15.29
C ASP A 102 -0.87 -3.50 -14.30
N ILE A 103 -1.56 -2.40 -14.62
CA ILE A 103 -2.66 -1.87 -13.79
C ILE A 103 -3.81 -2.87 -13.71
N VAL A 104 -4.21 -3.44 -14.84
CA VAL A 104 -5.30 -4.43 -14.91
C VAL A 104 -4.89 -5.74 -14.24
N ALA A 105 -3.64 -6.17 -14.40
CA ALA A 105 -3.08 -7.33 -13.73
C ALA A 105 -3.09 -7.17 -12.21
N ALA A 106 -2.67 -6.00 -11.72
CA ALA A 106 -2.75 -5.67 -10.30
C ALA A 106 -4.19 -5.70 -9.81
N GLY A 107 -5.13 -5.07 -10.54
CA GLY A 107 -6.57 -5.13 -10.24
C GLY A 107 -7.10 -6.55 -10.15
N ALA A 108 -6.72 -7.42 -11.10
CA ALA A 108 -7.13 -8.83 -11.10
C ALA A 108 -6.59 -9.63 -9.91
N ILE A 109 -5.34 -9.37 -9.52
CA ILE A 109 -4.75 -9.99 -8.33
C ILE A 109 -5.49 -9.53 -7.07
N LEU A 110 -5.71 -8.22 -6.93
CA LEU A 110 -6.39 -7.63 -5.78
C LEU A 110 -7.85 -8.07 -5.67
N GLY A 111 -8.53 -8.22 -6.80
CA GLY A 111 -9.87 -8.77 -6.86
C GLY A 111 -9.95 -10.26 -6.48
N HIS A 112 -8.87 -11.01 -6.72
CA HIS A 112 -8.77 -12.42 -6.31
C HIS A 112 -8.54 -12.58 -4.80
N PHE A 113 -8.00 -11.55 -4.14
CA PHE A 113 -7.73 -11.51 -2.70
C PHE A 113 -8.49 -10.33 -2.03
N PRO A 114 -9.83 -10.35 -2.02
CA PRO A 114 -10.63 -9.19 -1.62
C PRO A 114 -10.50 -8.80 -0.15
N THR A 115 -10.20 -9.76 0.73
CA THR A 115 -10.10 -9.57 2.19
C THR A 115 -8.66 -9.50 2.70
N THR A 116 -7.67 -9.62 1.80
CA THR A 116 -6.26 -9.63 2.22
C THR A 116 -5.80 -8.23 2.61
N THR A 117 -5.17 -8.14 3.77
CA THR A 117 -4.43 -6.98 4.24
C THR A 117 -3.00 -7.02 3.69
N TRP A 118 -2.49 -5.86 3.28
CA TRP A 118 -1.17 -5.73 2.69
C TRP A 118 -0.24 -4.92 3.58
N SER A 119 0.93 -5.46 3.86
CA SER A 119 2.01 -4.75 4.56
C SER A 119 3.13 -4.43 3.57
N LEU A 120 3.60 -3.21 3.59
CA LEU A 120 4.65 -2.72 2.71
C LEU A 120 5.92 -2.47 3.52
N GLY A 121 7.04 -3.03 3.06
CA GLY A 121 8.36 -2.62 3.52
C GLY A 121 8.73 -1.23 2.99
N ALA A 122 9.83 -0.66 3.49
CA ALA A 122 10.36 0.59 2.96
C ALA A 122 10.72 0.43 1.47
N LEU A 123 10.27 1.39 0.66
CA LEU A 123 10.44 1.36 -0.80
C LEU A 123 11.78 2.00 -1.19
N PRO A 124 12.59 1.36 -2.04
CA PRO A 124 13.85 1.92 -2.48
C PRO A 124 13.61 3.10 -3.44
N LEU A 125 14.18 4.26 -3.15
CA LEU A 125 14.02 5.45 -3.99
C LEU A 125 14.81 5.36 -5.29
N GLY A 126 15.98 4.78 -5.25
CA GLY A 126 16.97 4.90 -6.32
C GLY A 126 17.63 6.28 -6.33
N GLY A 127 18.39 6.56 -7.39
CA GLY A 127 19.12 7.83 -7.49
C GLY A 127 19.58 8.14 -8.90
N GLY A 128 20.17 9.33 -9.07
CA GLY A 128 20.65 9.78 -10.36
C GLY A 128 19.56 10.43 -11.22
N ARG A 129 19.58 10.17 -12.52
CA ARG A 129 18.64 10.75 -13.51
C ARG A 129 18.10 9.65 -14.43
N VAL A 130 16.89 9.84 -14.88
CA VAL A 130 16.22 9.02 -15.91
C VAL A 130 15.92 9.90 -17.13
N THR A 131 16.13 9.37 -18.32
CA THR A 131 15.74 10.07 -19.57
C THR A 131 14.27 9.81 -19.83
N THR A 132 13.52 10.89 -19.96
CA THR A 132 12.07 10.90 -20.17
C THR A 132 11.70 11.70 -21.42
N ALA A 133 10.43 11.70 -21.81
CA ALA A 133 9.91 12.57 -22.87
C ALA A 133 10.14 14.07 -22.58
N HIS A 134 10.27 14.43 -21.28
CA HIS A 134 10.57 15.79 -20.81
C HIS A 134 12.07 16.07 -20.65
N GLY A 135 12.92 15.17 -21.14
CA GLY A 135 14.36 15.22 -20.94
C GLY A 135 14.82 14.51 -19.67
N PRO A 136 16.07 14.74 -19.21
CA PRO A 136 16.62 14.05 -18.05
C PRO A 136 16.04 14.59 -16.74
N LEU A 137 15.23 13.77 -16.05
CA LEU A 137 14.63 14.07 -14.75
C LEU A 137 15.40 13.41 -13.60
N PRO A 138 15.36 13.97 -12.39
CA PRO A 138 15.90 13.31 -11.19
C PRO A 138 15.06 12.10 -10.82
N VAL A 139 15.70 11.09 -10.22
CA VAL A 139 15.04 9.90 -9.66
C VAL A 139 14.83 10.09 -8.16
N PRO A 140 13.62 9.80 -7.63
CA PRO A 140 12.41 9.39 -8.35
C PRO A 140 11.80 10.51 -9.18
N ALA A 141 11.17 10.15 -10.31
CA ALA A 141 10.46 11.10 -11.18
C ALA A 141 9.35 11.84 -10.43
N PRO A 142 8.94 13.06 -10.86
CA PRO A 142 8.01 13.90 -10.10
C PRO A 142 6.70 13.21 -9.71
N ALA A 143 6.03 12.52 -10.63
CA ALA A 143 4.80 11.79 -10.34
C ALA A 143 5.03 10.65 -9.35
N THR A 144 6.11 9.88 -9.51
CA THR A 144 6.51 8.84 -8.54
C THR A 144 6.70 9.44 -7.16
N ARG A 145 7.39 10.57 -7.03
CA ARG A 145 7.60 11.22 -5.75
C ARG A 145 6.31 11.67 -5.07
N LEU A 146 5.32 12.15 -5.83
CA LEU A 146 4.00 12.50 -5.30
C LEU A 146 3.26 11.27 -4.78
N LEU A 147 3.27 10.18 -5.55
CA LEU A 147 2.64 8.93 -5.17
C LEU A 147 3.27 8.30 -3.92
N LEU A 148 4.59 8.45 -3.73
CA LEU A 148 5.31 7.93 -2.57
C LEU A 148 5.16 8.80 -1.31
N ARG A 149 4.44 9.93 -1.36
CA ARG A 149 4.16 10.76 -0.17
C ARG A 149 3.49 9.90 0.92
N ASP A 150 3.96 10.05 2.16
CA ASP A 150 3.51 9.35 3.37
C ASP A 150 3.81 7.83 3.41
N LEU A 151 4.57 7.31 2.44
CA LEU A 151 5.06 5.94 2.47
C LEU A 151 6.49 5.89 3.02
N ALA A 152 6.82 4.78 3.69
CA ALA A 152 8.19 4.54 4.13
C ALA A 152 9.10 4.33 2.92
N VAL A 153 10.20 5.07 2.86
CA VAL A 153 11.16 5.02 1.76
C VAL A 153 12.58 4.87 2.29
N VAL A 154 13.48 4.33 1.49
CA VAL A 154 14.89 4.14 1.82
C VAL A 154 15.76 4.46 0.59
N ASP A 155 16.88 5.13 0.83
CA ASP A 155 17.97 5.22 -0.16
C ASP A 155 18.84 3.96 -0.02
N ASP A 156 18.79 3.10 -1.03
CA ASP A 156 19.59 1.87 -1.07
C ASP A 156 20.94 2.05 -1.78
N GLY A 157 21.30 3.27 -2.15
CA GLY A 157 22.55 3.61 -2.84
C GLY A 157 22.64 3.12 -4.28
N VAL A 158 21.56 2.58 -4.84
CA VAL A 158 21.55 2.02 -6.20
C VAL A 158 21.06 3.06 -7.20
N ALA A 159 21.87 3.32 -8.23
CA ALA A 159 21.52 4.26 -9.28
C ALA A 159 20.39 3.74 -10.18
N GLY A 160 19.57 4.66 -10.68
CA GLY A 160 18.44 4.40 -11.56
C GLY A 160 17.11 4.37 -10.82
N GLU A 161 16.04 4.28 -11.59
CA GLU A 161 14.69 4.21 -11.08
C GLU A 161 14.43 2.84 -10.44
N ARG A 162 14.04 2.85 -9.16
CA ARG A 162 13.75 1.66 -8.37
C ARG A 162 12.26 1.38 -8.27
N VAL A 163 11.47 2.44 -8.24
CA VAL A 163 10.00 2.39 -8.24
C VAL A 163 9.50 3.23 -9.42
N THR A 164 8.81 2.59 -10.36
CA THR A 164 8.20 3.26 -11.52
C THR A 164 6.92 3.99 -11.10
N PRO A 165 6.41 4.97 -11.88
CA PRO A 165 5.14 5.63 -11.59
C PRO A 165 3.97 4.64 -11.42
N THR A 166 3.85 3.64 -12.31
CA THR A 166 2.83 2.59 -12.20
C THR A 166 2.98 1.78 -10.91
N GLY A 167 4.21 1.36 -10.59
CA GLY A 167 4.50 0.66 -9.33
C GLY A 167 4.17 1.50 -8.11
N ALA A 168 4.49 2.80 -8.14
CA ALA A 168 4.16 3.73 -7.06
C ALA A 168 2.63 3.87 -6.86
N ALA A 169 1.85 3.93 -7.95
CA ALA A 169 0.39 3.99 -7.87
C ALA A 169 -0.20 2.71 -7.25
N ILE A 170 0.33 1.54 -7.62
CA ILE A 170 -0.09 0.25 -7.06
C ILE A 170 0.19 0.21 -5.55
N VAL A 171 1.41 0.55 -5.11
CA VAL A 171 1.75 0.50 -3.68
C VAL A 171 1.01 1.59 -2.88
N LYS A 172 0.76 2.77 -3.46
CA LYS A 172 -0.07 3.81 -2.84
C LYS A 172 -1.49 3.32 -2.61
N TYR A 173 -2.09 2.66 -3.60
CA TYR A 173 -3.40 2.04 -3.45
C TYR A 173 -3.41 0.98 -2.34
N LEU A 174 -2.43 0.08 -2.31
CA LEU A 174 -2.32 -0.94 -1.27
C LEU A 174 -2.24 -0.32 0.12
N ALA A 175 -1.40 0.69 0.31
CA ALA A 175 -1.23 1.37 1.60
C ALA A 175 -2.52 2.06 2.07
N SER A 176 -3.23 2.74 1.16
CA SER A 176 -4.39 3.57 1.52
C SER A 176 -5.69 2.77 1.65
N ALA A 177 -5.88 1.75 0.82
CA ALA A 177 -7.15 1.02 0.74
C ALA A 177 -7.12 -0.33 1.48
N ARG A 178 -5.94 -0.92 1.64
CA ARG A 178 -5.77 -2.27 2.21
C ARG A 178 -4.51 -2.40 3.07
N GLY A 179 -3.95 -1.28 3.53
CA GLY A 179 -2.76 -1.27 4.36
C GLY A 179 -3.02 -1.87 5.74
N GLY A 180 -2.01 -2.52 6.30
CA GLY A 180 -2.03 -3.05 7.65
C GLY A 180 -0.63 -3.38 8.14
N ILE A 181 -0.52 -3.63 9.44
CA ILE A 181 0.72 -4.05 10.08
C ILE A 181 0.67 -5.57 10.21
N LEU A 182 1.75 -6.24 9.80
CA LEU A 182 1.91 -7.65 10.04
C LEU A 182 2.16 -7.89 11.54
N GLY A 183 1.20 -8.51 12.20
CA GLY A 183 1.33 -8.99 13.58
C GLY A 183 2.03 -10.34 13.68
N GLN A 184 1.70 -11.15 14.67
CA GLN A 184 2.12 -12.54 14.72
C GLN A 184 1.41 -13.32 13.61
N ALA A 185 2.18 -13.97 12.73
CA ALA A 185 1.63 -14.67 11.60
C ALA A 185 2.51 -15.86 11.22
N ARG A 186 1.92 -16.86 10.59
CA ARG A 186 2.66 -18.01 10.05
C ARG A 186 3.16 -17.64 8.65
N ALA A 187 4.46 -17.78 8.41
CA ALA A 187 5.04 -17.56 7.09
C ALA A 187 4.54 -18.63 6.10
N GLY A 188 3.98 -18.15 5.00
CA GLY A 188 3.50 -18.95 3.88
C GLY A 188 4.41 -18.84 2.65
N PRO A 189 3.90 -19.10 1.45
CA PRO A 189 4.67 -19.06 0.22
C PRO A 189 5.16 -17.65 -0.13
N VAL A 190 6.28 -17.62 -0.88
CA VAL A 190 6.87 -16.38 -1.38
C VAL A 190 6.86 -16.41 -2.92
N GLY A 191 6.34 -15.35 -3.52
CA GLY A 191 6.42 -15.09 -4.95
C GLY A 191 7.51 -14.07 -5.29
N MET A 192 8.19 -14.29 -6.44
CA MET A 192 9.24 -13.40 -6.95
C MET A 192 8.89 -12.97 -8.38
N GLY A 193 8.63 -11.68 -8.59
CA GLY A 193 8.44 -11.07 -9.90
C GLY A 193 9.70 -10.36 -10.36
N ALA A 194 10.17 -10.65 -11.57
CA ALA A 194 11.38 -10.05 -12.13
C ALA A 194 11.05 -8.74 -12.88
N GLY A 195 11.85 -7.70 -12.64
CA GLY A 195 11.89 -6.54 -13.50
C GLY A 195 12.64 -6.82 -14.81
N THR A 196 12.42 -5.95 -15.80
CA THR A 196 13.04 -6.06 -17.14
C THR A 196 14.55 -5.86 -17.10
N ARG A 197 15.02 -4.88 -16.30
CA ARG A 197 16.46 -4.57 -16.22
C ARG A 197 17.19 -5.64 -15.42
N ASP A 198 18.33 -6.11 -15.96
CA ASP A 198 19.29 -6.88 -15.19
C ASP A 198 20.29 -5.92 -14.53
N MET A 199 20.34 -5.94 -13.21
CA MET A 199 21.16 -5.03 -12.40
C MET A 199 22.29 -5.84 -11.76
N ALA A 200 23.54 -5.50 -12.07
CA ALA A 200 24.70 -6.28 -11.60
C ALA A 200 24.86 -6.31 -10.07
N ALA A 201 24.45 -5.23 -9.40
CA ALA A 201 24.66 -5.07 -7.96
C ALA A 201 23.57 -5.72 -7.08
N ILE A 202 22.35 -5.83 -7.60
CA ILE A 202 21.20 -6.34 -6.84
C ILE A 202 20.24 -7.12 -7.73
N ALA A 203 19.48 -8.03 -7.13
CA ALA A 203 18.38 -8.68 -7.83
C ALA A 203 17.24 -7.68 -8.05
N ASN A 204 16.95 -7.36 -9.32
CA ASN A 204 15.78 -6.54 -9.69
C ASN A 204 14.51 -7.38 -9.63
N VAL A 205 13.99 -7.58 -8.44
CA VAL A 205 12.80 -8.41 -8.19
C VAL A 205 11.87 -7.76 -7.19
N LEU A 206 10.57 -7.93 -7.41
CA LEU A 206 9.53 -7.70 -6.41
C LEU A 206 9.27 -9.00 -5.67
N ARG A 207 9.34 -8.97 -4.35
CA ARG A 207 9.04 -10.11 -3.48
C ARG A 207 7.69 -9.89 -2.79
N VAL A 208 6.79 -10.84 -2.94
CA VAL A 208 5.51 -10.87 -2.22
C VAL A 208 5.49 -12.14 -1.37
N ALA A 209 5.38 -11.97 -0.06
CA ALA A 209 5.26 -13.08 0.88
C ALA A 209 3.82 -13.14 1.40
N ALA A 210 3.23 -14.32 1.35
CA ALA A 210 1.97 -14.59 2.01
C ALA A 210 2.21 -14.95 3.48
N TYR A 211 1.31 -14.50 4.32
CA TYR A 211 1.28 -14.88 5.73
C TYR A 211 -0.14 -15.30 6.05
N ASP A 212 -0.26 -16.43 6.70
CA ASP A 212 -1.53 -16.83 7.29
C ASP A 212 -1.64 -16.11 8.63
N ASP A 213 -2.60 -15.21 8.72
CA ASP A 213 -3.03 -14.71 10.02
C ASP A 213 -3.64 -15.93 10.74
N PRO A 214 -3.07 -16.39 11.87
CA PRO A 214 -3.66 -17.51 12.60
C PRO A 214 -5.09 -17.19 13.09
N GLY A 215 -5.59 -15.99 12.70
CA GLY A 215 -6.74 -15.36 13.30
C GLY A 215 -6.41 -15.10 14.77
N VAL A 216 -6.60 -13.93 15.27
CA VAL A 216 -6.80 -13.79 16.72
C VAL A 216 -8.00 -14.69 16.97
N THR A 217 -7.74 -15.93 17.43
CA THR A 217 -8.76 -16.96 17.61
C THR A 217 -9.78 -16.56 18.67
N ASP A 218 -9.52 -15.44 19.35
CA ASP A 218 -10.48 -14.73 20.18
C ASP A 218 -10.18 -13.23 20.11
N ALA A 219 -11.02 -12.48 19.39
CA ALA A 219 -11.06 -11.01 19.50
C ALA A 219 -11.31 -10.59 20.97
N ASP A 220 -11.73 -11.53 21.79
CA ASP A 220 -11.93 -11.36 23.24
C ASP A 220 -10.62 -11.26 24.04
N ASP A 221 -9.48 -11.65 23.48
CA ASP A 221 -8.17 -11.60 24.16
C ASP A 221 -7.39 -10.29 23.94
N LEU A 222 -7.84 -9.41 23.03
CA LEU A 222 -7.24 -8.10 22.83
C LEU A 222 -7.84 -7.09 23.80
N VAL A 223 -6.98 -6.44 24.59
CA VAL A 223 -7.36 -5.32 25.45
C VAL A 223 -6.55 -4.08 25.07
N ALA A 224 -7.18 -2.92 25.11
CA ALA A 224 -6.50 -1.65 25.08
C ALA A 224 -6.11 -1.27 26.50
N ALA A 225 -4.86 -0.84 26.70
CA ALA A 225 -4.38 -0.29 27.96
C ALA A 225 -4.23 1.22 27.84
N LEU A 226 -4.95 1.97 28.65
CA LEU A 226 -4.81 3.41 28.79
C LEU A 226 -4.11 3.73 30.10
N ALA A 227 -3.26 4.74 30.12
CA ALA A 227 -2.59 5.18 31.34
C ALA A 227 -2.40 6.69 31.34
N CYS A 228 -2.57 7.31 32.50
CA CYS A 228 -2.22 8.70 32.75
C CYS A 228 -1.69 8.86 34.18
N GLU A 229 -0.99 9.98 34.41
CA GLU A 229 -0.52 10.39 35.72
C GLU A 229 -1.26 11.65 36.14
N ILE A 230 -1.77 11.65 37.38
CA ILE A 230 -2.61 12.71 37.94
C ILE A 230 -1.94 13.22 39.20
N ASP A 231 -1.64 14.53 39.29
CA ASP A 231 -0.95 15.17 40.42
C ASP A 231 -1.76 16.30 41.09
N ASP A 232 -2.99 16.58 40.57
CA ASP A 232 -3.83 17.72 40.97
C ASP A 232 -5.23 17.34 41.45
N MET A 233 -5.52 16.03 41.66
CA MET A 233 -6.80 15.55 42.21
C MET A 233 -6.67 15.04 43.62
N THR A 234 -7.72 15.25 44.41
CA THR A 234 -7.83 14.67 45.75
C THR A 234 -8.12 13.16 45.70
N GLY A 235 -7.87 12.44 46.80
CA GLY A 235 -8.16 11.00 46.84
C GLY A 235 -9.65 10.68 46.67
N GLU A 236 -10.55 11.56 47.11
CA GLU A 236 -11.99 11.41 46.92
C GLU A 236 -12.40 11.58 45.45
N GLU A 237 -11.86 12.59 44.77
CA GLU A 237 -12.09 12.83 43.35
C GLU A 237 -11.55 11.68 42.48
N LEU A 238 -10.34 11.19 42.80
CA LEU A 238 -9.75 10.02 42.16
C LEU A 238 -10.60 8.76 42.28
N ALA A 239 -11.12 8.51 43.53
CA ALA A 239 -12.00 7.37 43.76
C ALA A 239 -13.30 7.48 42.94
N ALA A 240 -13.93 8.67 42.93
CA ALA A 240 -15.15 8.91 42.18
C ALA A 240 -14.91 8.77 40.68
N ALA A 241 -13.80 9.29 40.14
CA ALA A 241 -13.43 9.15 38.73
C ALA A 241 -13.16 7.66 38.36
N ALA A 242 -12.46 6.94 39.22
CA ALA A 242 -12.21 5.50 38.99
C ALA A 242 -13.51 4.67 39.00
N ASP A 243 -14.45 5.00 39.88
CA ASP A 243 -15.76 4.33 39.93
C ASP A 243 -16.61 4.68 38.68
N HIS A 244 -16.55 5.92 38.20
CA HIS A 244 -17.20 6.31 36.96
C HIS A 244 -16.64 5.54 35.77
N LEU A 245 -15.31 5.46 35.66
CA LEU A 245 -14.65 4.72 34.56
C LEU A 245 -14.98 3.21 34.62
N ARG A 246 -15.03 2.61 35.83
CA ARG A 246 -15.43 1.20 36.01
C ARG A 246 -16.87 0.93 35.58
N ALA A 247 -17.73 1.93 35.64
CA ALA A 247 -19.13 1.81 35.19
C ALA A 247 -19.31 1.97 33.69
N CYS A 248 -18.29 2.42 32.95
CA CYS A 248 -18.36 2.58 31.51
C CYS A 248 -18.40 1.20 30.82
N ASP A 249 -19.29 1.08 29.82
CA ASP A 249 -19.38 -0.17 29.05
C ASP A 249 -18.08 -0.43 28.28
N GLY A 250 -17.63 -1.69 28.33
CA GLY A 250 -16.39 -2.12 27.67
C GLY A 250 -15.12 -1.84 28.49
N VAL A 251 -15.17 -1.19 29.65
CA VAL A 251 -14.07 -1.10 30.60
C VAL A 251 -13.99 -2.42 31.38
N LEU A 252 -12.79 -2.99 31.42
CA LEU A 252 -12.52 -4.30 32.03
C LEU A 252 -11.90 -4.18 33.42
N ASP A 253 -11.00 -3.22 33.61
CA ASP A 253 -10.35 -2.96 34.90
C ASP A 253 -9.86 -1.51 34.99
N VAL A 254 -9.86 -0.96 36.20
CA VAL A 254 -9.27 0.35 36.54
C VAL A 254 -8.46 0.19 37.83
N SER A 255 -7.17 0.49 37.73
CA SER A 255 -6.22 0.40 38.84
C SER A 255 -5.55 1.76 39.09
N LEU A 256 -5.38 2.09 40.37
CA LEU A 256 -4.69 3.29 40.84
C LEU A 256 -3.41 2.93 41.58
N PHE A 257 -2.30 3.56 41.21
CA PHE A 257 -1.00 3.34 41.83
C PHE A 257 -0.42 4.66 42.34
N ALA A 258 -0.11 4.71 43.64
CA ALA A 258 0.60 5.87 44.19
C ALA A 258 2.07 5.86 43.73
N GLY A 259 2.57 7.01 43.33
CA GLY A 259 3.93 7.20 42.86
C GLY A 259 4.50 8.56 43.21
N THR A 260 5.71 8.81 42.73
CA THR A 260 6.38 10.09 42.89
C THR A 260 6.73 10.60 41.50
N GLY A 261 6.15 11.71 41.12
CA GLY A 261 6.35 12.37 39.85
C GLY A 261 7.53 13.35 39.85
N LYS A 262 7.56 14.22 38.85
CA LYS A 262 8.60 15.24 38.69
C LYS A 262 8.72 16.15 39.89
N LYS A 263 9.96 16.45 40.31
CA LYS A 263 10.30 17.25 41.52
C LYS A 263 9.85 16.66 42.85
N GLY A 264 9.67 15.33 42.92
CA GLY A 264 9.31 14.66 44.18
C GLY A 264 7.84 14.87 44.59
N ARG A 265 6.95 15.28 43.72
CA ARG A 265 5.52 15.45 44.03
C ARG A 265 4.81 14.09 44.06
N PRO A 266 3.88 13.90 44.97
CA PRO A 266 2.99 12.75 44.92
C PRO A 266 2.23 12.76 43.57
N VAL A 267 2.07 11.61 42.97
CA VAL A 267 1.30 11.39 41.77
C VAL A 267 0.53 10.09 41.86
N THR A 268 -0.65 10.04 41.29
CA THR A 268 -1.40 8.78 41.14
C THR A 268 -1.39 8.39 39.68
N ALA A 269 -0.80 7.24 39.35
CA ALA A 269 -0.91 6.65 38.03
C ALA A 269 -2.22 5.86 37.95
N LEU A 270 -3.10 6.27 37.05
CA LEU A 270 -4.30 5.56 36.66
C LEU A 270 -3.97 4.66 35.46
N ARG A 271 -4.32 3.38 35.58
CA ARG A 271 -4.27 2.41 34.49
C ARG A 271 -5.65 1.82 34.29
N LEU A 272 -6.07 1.76 33.02
CA LEU A 272 -7.36 1.24 32.62
C LEU A 272 -7.16 0.21 31.52
N LEU A 273 -7.85 -0.91 31.61
CA LEU A 273 -7.98 -1.90 30.56
C LEU A 273 -9.40 -1.84 30.02
N CYS A 274 -9.55 -1.78 28.71
CA CYS A 274 -10.87 -1.78 28.06
C CYS A 274 -10.83 -2.56 26.73
N ARG A 275 -11.99 -2.83 26.19
CA ARG A 275 -12.09 -3.36 24.84
C ARG A 275 -11.54 -2.33 23.84
N PRO A 276 -10.81 -2.76 22.78
CA PRO A 276 -10.17 -1.84 21.82
C PRO A 276 -11.13 -0.82 21.19
N GLU A 277 -12.36 -1.24 20.91
CA GLU A 277 -13.37 -0.42 20.25
C GLU A 277 -13.87 0.78 21.08
N VAL A 278 -13.75 0.71 22.41
CA VAL A 278 -14.17 1.81 23.31
C VAL A 278 -13.01 2.68 23.79
N ALA A 279 -11.77 2.34 23.46
CA ALA A 279 -10.58 3.00 23.98
C ALA A 279 -10.55 4.51 23.73
N ALA A 280 -10.90 4.95 22.52
CA ALA A 280 -10.92 6.38 22.17
C ALA A 280 -12.00 7.16 22.94
N ALA A 281 -13.18 6.59 23.11
CA ALA A 281 -14.27 7.19 23.88
C ALA A 281 -13.92 7.25 25.38
N THR A 282 -13.36 6.18 25.91
CA THR A 282 -12.94 6.10 27.32
C THR A 282 -11.81 7.08 27.66
N ALA A 283 -10.90 7.34 26.72
CA ALA A 283 -9.82 8.31 26.91
C ALA A 283 -10.31 9.78 27.00
N THR A 284 -11.56 10.06 26.65
CA THR A 284 -12.19 11.39 26.68
C THR A 284 -13.27 11.51 27.75
N ALA A 285 -13.59 10.44 28.46
CA ALA A 285 -14.57 10.39 29.55
C ALA A 285 -13.92 10.85 30.85
#